data_50e8702a6b71d70dafce5d5e663facc7
#
_entry.id   50e8702a6b71d70dafce5d5e663facc7
#
_cell.length_a   1.000
_cell.length_b   1.000
_cell.length_c   1.000
_cell.angle_alpha   90.00
_cell.angle_beta   90.00
_cell.angle_gamma   90.00
#
_symmetry.space_group_name_H-M   'P 1'
#
loop_
_entity.id
_entity.type
_entity.pdbx_description
1 polymer ?
#
loop_
_entity_poly.entity_id
_entity_poly.type
_entity_poly.pdbx_seq_one_letter_code
_entity_poly.pdbx_strand_id
1 'polypeptide(L)'
;MSLINANQPCIEFDDVVAGYKDFMILNNLSFKAKKGTITLLLGPNGAGKSTVLKTLFGLLKPRQGHILLDGFDVGGATQKQLLAQGIAFVPQGRNLFGQLSVFENLELGGITLGMKTTHERIPEVLEFFPRVKERINSAASALSGGEQKQLEIGRALLLRPKVILIDEPSIGLSPMVVADVFKLLRKLADHGTTVLMVEQNVKSALKISDEAIALESGRLVLQKPASELLADPHIERLFLGGAHTQAASANGAPTTASAAAAAP
;
A
#
# COMPACT_ATOMS: atom_id res chain seq x y z
N MET A 1 -9.79 -27.81 -12.29
CA MET A 1 -9.82 -26.34 -12.17
C MET A 1 -10.92 -26.02 -11.17
N SER A 2 -10.56 -25.78 -9.91
CA SER A 2 -11.52 -25.38 -8.87
C SER A 2 -11.95 -23.96 -9.20
N LEU A 3 -13.25 -23.73 -9.37
CA LEU A 3 -13.84 -22.41 -9.50
C LEU A 3 -13.44 -21.61 -8.25
N ILE A 4 -12.54 -20.65 -8.41
CA ILE A 4 -12.17 -19.71 -7.35
C ILE A 4 -13.48 -18.99 -7.00
N ASN A 5 -13.97 -19.25 -5.79
CA ASN A 5 -15.18 -18.61 -5.31
C ASN A 5 -14.82 -17.14 -5.03
N ALA A 6 -15.00 -16.28 -6.02
CA ALA A 6 -14.59 -14.88 -6.04
C ALA A 6 -15.20 -14.03 -4.89
N ASN A 7 -16.10 -14.63 -4.11
CA ASN A 7 -16.81 -13.97 -3.02
C ASN A 7 -16.28 -14.35 -1.62
N GLN A 8 -15.29 -15.25 -1.52
CA GLN A 8 -14.68 -15.57 -0.22
C GLN A 8 -13.66 -14.51 0.18
N PRO A 9 -13.70 -14.02 1.43
CA PRO A 9 -12.67 -13.13 1.93
C PRO A 9 -11.33 -13.87 1.96
N CYS A 10 -10.27 -13.23 1.44
CA CYS A 10 -8.91 -13.72 1.54
C CYS A 10 -8.24 -13.17 2.81
N ILE A 11 -8.51 -11.90 3.12
CA ILE A 11 -8.02 -11.19 4.29
C ILE A 11 -9.23 -10.73 5.10
N GLU A 12 -9.21 -10.99 6.41
CA GLU A 12 -10.22 -10.48 7.33
C GLU A 12 -9.54 -9.91 8.58
N PHE A 13 -9.87 -8.69 8.92
CA PHE A 13 -9.59 -8.07 10.20
C PHE A 13 -10.87 -8.13 11.02
N ASP A 14 -10.78 -8.62 12.25
CA ASP A 14 -11.92 -8.77 13.16
C ASP A 14 -11.55 -8.14 14.52
N ASP A 15 -12.13 -6.98 14.79
CA ASP A 15 -11.93 -6.15 15.98
C ASP A 15 -10.46 -5.91 16.38
N VAL A 16 -9.61 -5.70 15.38
CA VAL A 16 -8.17 -5.60 15.57
C VAL A 16 -7.79 -4.29 16.26
N VAL A 17 -7.04 -4.42 17.37
CA VAL A 17 -6.34 -3.33 18.04
C VAL A 17 -4.83 -3.56 17.90
N ALA A 18 -4.13 -2.61 17.29
CA ALA A 18 -2.68 -2.71 17.07
C ALA A 18 -2.02 -1.33 17.09
N GLY A 19 -0.72 -1.30 17.41
CA GLY A 19 0.04 -0.06 17.46
C GLY A 19 1.47 -0.26 17.94
N TYR A 20 2.11 0.84 18.32
CA TYR A 20 3.52 0.88 18.72
C TYR A 20 3.62 1.13 20.21
N LYS A 21 4.26 0.21 20.95
CA LYS A 21 4.38 0.29 22.41
C LYS A 21 3.02 0.64 23.05
N ASP A 22 2.89 1.81 23.66
CA ASP A 22 1.69 2.24 24.36
C ASP A 22 0.69 3.02 23.50
N PHE A 23 1.06 3.32 22.24
CA PHE A 23 0.20 4.06 21.30
C PHE A 23 -0.55 3.10 20.38
N MET A 24 -1.85 2.99 20.58
CA MET A 24 -2.72 2.24 19.66
C MET A 24 -3.06 3.11 18.46
N ILE A 25 -2.84 2.56 17.28
CA ILE A 25 -3.11 3.19 15.99
C ILE A 25 -4.37 2.61 15.37
N LEU A 26 -4.53 1.28 15.41
CA LEU A 26 -5.75 0.61 14.97
C LEU A 26 -6.65 0.39 16.18
N ASN A 27 -7.92 0.75 16.04
CA ASN A 27 -8.89 0.80 17.11
C ASN A 27 -10.16 0.03 16.71
N ASN A 28 -10.23 -1.27 17.10
CA ASN A 28 -11.34 -2.17 16.75
C ASN A 28 -11.63 -2.17 15.25
N LEU A 29 -10.57 -2.33 14.47
CA LEU A 29 -10.66 -2.31 13.02
C LEU A 29 -11.18 -3.65 12.50
N SER A 30 -12.31 -3.61 11.78
CA SER A 30 -12.89 -4.79 11.12
C SER A 30 -13.16 -4.48 9.65
N PHE A 31 -12.64 -5.32 8.75
CA PHE A 31 -12.91 -5.27 7.32
C PHE A 31 -12.55 -6.59 6.65
N LYS A 32 -12.99 -6.77 5.40
CA LYS A 32 -12.67 -7.95 4.58
C LYS A 32 -12.16 -7.52 3.21
N ALA A 33 -11.14 -8.21 2.70
CA ALA A 33 -10.68 -8.08 1.32
C ALA A 33 -10.88 -9.39 0.57
N LYS A 34 -11.41 -9.30 -0.64
CA LYS A 34 -11.76 -10.46 -1.47
C LYS A 34 -10.54 -11.03 -2.17
N LYS A 35 -10.60 -12.32 -2.44
CA LYS A 35 -9.54 -13.04 -3.14
C LYS A 35 -9.42 -12.58 -4.60
N GLY A 36 -8.18 -12.37 -5.05
CA GLY A 36 -7.91 -11.99 -6.45
C GLY A 36 -8.39 -10.58 -6.81
N THR A 37 -8.57 -9.70 -5.83
CA THR A 37 -8.97 -8.31 -6.04
C THR A 37 -7.90 -7.34 -5.56
N ILE A 38 -8.00 -6.09 -6.01
CA ILE A 38 -7.24 -4.97 -5.48
C ILE A 38 -8.12 -4.21 -4.49
N THR A 39 -7.73 -4.22 -3.22
CA THR A 39 -8.36 -3.42 -2.17
C THR A 39 -7.46 -2.23 -1.84
N LEU A 40 -8.00 -1.02 -1.97
CA LEU A 40 -7.29 0.23 -1.71
C LEU A 40 -7.62 0.75 -0.30
N LEU A 41 -6.59 1.01 0.50
CA LEU A 41 -6.73 1.69 1.79
C LEU A 41 -6.56 3.19 1.61
N LEU A 42 -7.59 3.95 1.99
CA LEU A 42 -7.68 5.40 1.91
C LEU A 42 -7.70 6.03 3.31
N GLY A 43 -7.41 7.31 3.39
CA GLY A 43 -7.51 8.08 4.62
C GLY A 43 -6.39 9.11 4.74
N PRO A 44 -6.53 10.09 5.65
CA PRO A 44 -5.51 11.10 5.90
C PRO A 44 -4.21 10.50 6.42
N ASN A 45 -3.14 11.31 6.45
CA ASN A 45 -1.89 10.89 7.07
C ASN A 45 -2.13 10.63 8.56
N GLY A 46 -1.58 9.52 9.07
CA GLY A 46 -1.83 9.08 10.44
C GLY A 46 -3.10 8.25 10.65
N ALA A 47 -3.95 8.04 9.64
CA ALA A 47 -5.18 7.24 9.75
C ALA A 47 -4.94 5.75 10.08
N GLY A 48 -3.71 5.25 10.00
CA GLY A 48 -3.38 3.86 10.30
C GLY A 48 -3.16 2.95 9.09
N LYS A 49 -3.21 3.47 7.86
CA LYS A 49 -3.10 2.69 6.62
C LYS A 49 -1.86 1.77 6.57
N SER A 50 -0.66 2.34 6.71
CA SER A 50 0.58 1.53 6.73
C SER A 50 0.67 0.63 7.96
N THR A 51 -0.01 0.99 9.06
CA THR A 51 -0.11 0.15 10.26
C THR A 51 -0.92 -1.12 9.97
N VAL A 52 -1.99 -1.04 9.16
CA VAL A 52 -2.74 -2.21 8.68
C VAL A 52 -1.81 -3.17 7.95
N LEU A 53 -1.04 -2.67 6.96
CA LEU A 53 -0.12 -3.50 6.19
C LEU A 53 0.96 -4.13 7.08
N LYS A 54 1.54 -3.35 7.98
CA LYS A 54 2.57 -3.82 8.92
C LYS A 54 2.04 -4.86 9.89
N THR A 55 0.79 -4.70 10.35
CA THR A 55 0.16 -5.66 11.27
C THR A 55 -0.13 -6.98 10.54
N LEU A 56 -0.68 -6.92 9.33
CA LEU A 56 -0.93 -8.11 8.51
C LEU A 56 0.38 -8.84 8.16
N PHE A 57 1.47 -8.11 7.92
CA PHE A 57 2.79 -8.71 7.64
C PHE A 57 3.55 -9.15 8.91
N GLY A 58 2.95 -9.04 10.09
CA GLY A 58 3.56 -9.49 11.35
C GLY A 58 4.74 -8.62 11.84
N LEU A 59 4.89 -7.39 11.32
CA LEU A 59 5.81 -6.38 11.86
C LEU A 59 5.29 -5.76 13.15
N LEU A 60 3.98 -5.75 13.30
CA LEU A 60 3.27 -5.36 14.51
C LEU A 60 2.34 -6.52 14.89
N LYS A 61 2.32 -6.88 16.17
CA LYS A 61 1.38 -7.89 16.66
C LYS A 61 0.07 -7.22 17.08
N PRO A 62 -1.09 -7.76 16.73
CA PRO A 62 -2.35 -7.29 17.29
C PRO A 62 -2.34 -7.52 18.80
N ARG A 63 -2.88 -6.57 19.55
CA ARG A 63 -3.10 -6.70 20.99
C ARG A 63 -4.46 -7.33 21.31
N GLN A 64 -5.43 -7.10 20.40
CA GLN A 64 -6.78 -7.64 20.49
C GLN A 64 -7.29 -7.93 19.07
N GLY A 65 -8.30 -8.77 18.97
CA GLY A 65 -8.91 -9.17 17.72
C GLY A 65 -8.10 -10.21 16.96
N HIS A 66 -8.60 -10.55 15.79
CA HIS A 66 -8.03 -11.59 14.94
C HIS A 66 -7.75 -11.07 13.53
N ILE A 67 -6.71 -11.63 12.90
CA ILE A 67 -6.40 -11.38 11.50
C ILE A 67 -6.42 -12.72 10.80
N LEU A 68 -7.37 -12.91 9.89
CA LEU A 68 -7.54 -14.17 9.18
C LEU A 68 -7.01 -14.07 7.75
N LEU A 69 -6.30 -15.10 7.32
CA LEU A 69 -5.88 -15.33 5.93
C LEU A 69 -6.52 -16.64 5.46
N ASP A 70 -7.37 -16.57 4.44
CA ASP A 70 -8.15 -17.73 3.96
C ASP A 70 -8.87 -18.48 5.12
N GLY A 71 -9.32 -17.74 6.15
CA GLY A 71 -10.02 -18.27 7.34
C GLY A 71 -9.11 -18.76 8.47
N PHE A 72 -7.78 -18.71 8.32
CA PHE A 72 -6.82 -19.11 9.37
C PHE A 72 -6.26 -17.88 10.07
N ASP A 73 -6.25 -17.88 11.41
CA ASP A 73 -5.70 -16.79 12.19
C ASP A 73 -4.18 -16.71 12.03
N VAL A 74 -3.72 -15.56 11.56
CA VAL A 74 -2.31 -15.24 11.32
C VAL A 74 -1.79 -14.11 12.20
N GLY A 75 -2.58 -13.58 13.11
CA GLY A 75 -2.25 -12.41 13.94
C GLY A 75 -1.01 -12.57 14.82
N GLY A 76 -0.63 -13.80 15.16
CA GLY A 76 0.60 -14.12 15.94
C GLY A 76 1.77 -14.60 15.08
N ALA A 77 1.59 -14.75 13.77
CA ALA A 77 2.60 -15.33 12.89
C ALA A 77 3.83 -14.43 12.71
N THR A 78 4.99 -15.04 12.51
CA THR A 78 6.23 -14.34 12.15
C THR A 78 6.24 -14.03 10.65
N GLN A 79 7.06 -13.02 10.24
CA GLN A 79 7.23 -12.69 8.81
C GLN A 79 7.62 -13.92 7.98
N LYS A 80 8.52 -14.77 8.51
CA LYS A 80 8.93 -16.02 7.84
C LYS A 80 7.74 -16.96 7.57
N GLN A 81 6.86 -17.11 8.54
CA GLN A 81 5.64 -17.92 8.39
C GLN A 81 4.67 -17.30 7.39
N LEU A 82 4.49 -15.97 7.42
CA LEU A 82 3.62 -15.25 6.48
C LEU A 82 4.14 -15.31 5.05
N LEU A 83 5.45 -15.16 4.83
CA LEU A 83 6.09 -15.39 3.53
C LEU A 83 5.84 -16.81 3.02
N ALA A 84 5.98 -17.83 3.89
CA ALA A 84 5.70 -19.22 3.54
C ALA A 84 4.22 -19.48 3.23
N GLN A 85 3.30 -18.71 3.82
CA GLN A 85 1.86 -18.74 3.50
C GLN A 85 1.50 -17.97 2.22
N GLY A 86 2.48 -17.28 1.61
CA GLY A 86 2.30 -16.56 0.37
C GLY A 86 1.89 -15.11 0.54
N ILE A 87 2.20 -14.46 1.67
CA ILE A 87 2.07 -13.00 1.83
C ILE A 87 3.43 -12.36 1.54
N ALA A 88 3.48 -11.42 0.60
CA ALA A 88 4.66 -10.59 0.37
C ALA A 88 4.35 -9.11 0.69
N PHE A 89 5.37 -8.36 1.08
CA PHE A 89 5.23 -6.94 1.43
C PHE A 89 6.27 -6.08 0.72
N VAL A 90 5.80 -5.06 0.03
CA VAL A 90 6.61 -4.00 -0.58
C VAL A 90 6.36 -2.72 0.24
N PRO A 91 7.24 -2.39 1.19
CA PRO A 91 7.07 -1.22 2.04
C PRO A 91 7.35 0.07 1.30
N GLN A 92 6.91 1.18 1.89
CA GLN A 92 7.22 2.53 1.42
C GLN A 92 8.74 2.79 1.45
N GLY A 93 9.21 3.62 0.52
CA GLY A 93 10.61 4.04 0.44
C GLY A 93 11.46 3.18 -0.49
N ARG A 94 12.78 3.30 -0.32
CA ARG A 94 13.76 2.57 -1.11
C ARG A 94 14.33 1.42 -0.29
N ASN A 95 14.03 0.20 -0.70
CA ASN A 95 14.37 -1.02 0.06
C ASN A 95 15.31 -1.94 -0.72
N LEU A 96 16.09 -1.37 -1.64
CA LEU A 96 17.09 -2.07 -2.42
C LEU A 96 18.47 -1.95 -1.79
N PHE A 97 19.28 -2.97 -2.00
CA PHE A 97 20.71 -2.93 -1.72
C PHE A 97 21.41 -2.23 -2.89
N GLY A 98 21.59 -0.91 -2.79
CA GLY A 98 22.03 -0.05 -3.90
C GLY A 98 23.38 -0.43 -4.50
N GLN A 99 24.30 -0.98 -3.71
CA GLN A 99 25.62 -1.42 -4.14
C GLN A 99 25.59 -2.76 -4.89
N LEU A 100 24.56 -3.57 -4.65
CA LEU A 100 24.39 -4.84 -5.33
C LEU A 100 23.74 -4.64 -6.70
N SER A 101 24.04 -5.54 -7.63
CA SER A 101 23.40 -5.60 -8.94
C SER A 101 21.90 -5.89 -8.83
N VAL A 102 21.19 -5.68 -9.92
CA VAL A 102 19.78 -6.09 -10.06
C VAL A 102 19.65 -7.59 -9.78
N PHE A 103 20.54 -8.41 -10.37
CA PHE A 103 20.53 -9.86 -10.18
C PHE A 103 20.69 -10.25 -8.71
N GLU A 104 21.71 -9.71 -8.02
CA GLU A 104 21.94 -9.98 -6.59
C GLU A 104 20.79 -9.51 -5.71
N ASN A 105 20.15 -8.37 -6.03
CA ASN A 105 18.94 -7.94 -5.34
C ASN A 105 17.80 -8.96 -5.51
N LEU A 106 17.61 -9.53 -6.69
CA LEU A 106 16.62 -10.58 -6.93
C LEU A 106 16.99 -11.86 -6.17
N GLU A 107 18.25 -12.29 -6.19
CA GLU A 107 18.70 -13.45 -5.40
C GLU A 107 18.35 -13.31 -3.93
N LEU A 108 18.61 -12.13 -3.33
CA LEU A 108 18.23 -11.85 -1.94
C LEU A 108 16.70 -11.90 -1.72
N GLY A 109 15.93 -11.47 -2.72
CA GLY A 109 14.46 -11.59 -2.68
C GLY A 109 13.97 -13.03 -2.59
N GLY A 110 14.70 -13.95 -3.20
CA GLY A 110 14.41 -15.38 -3.24
C GLY A 110 15.12 -16.23 -2.17
N ILE A 111 15.80 -15.62 -1.19
CA ILE A 111 16.65 -16.35 -0.22
C ILE A 111 15.92 -17.47 0.53
N THR A 112 14.63 -17.31 0.77
CA THR A 112 13.79 -18.32 1.44
C THR A 112 13.40 -19.49 0.54
N LEU A 113 13.59 -19.38 -0.77
CA LEU A 113 13.26 -20.41 -1.77
C LEU A 113 14.42 -21.38 -2.03
N GLY A 114 15.65 -20.99 -1.65
CA GLY A 114 16.89 -21.64 -2.05
C GLY A 114 17.36 -21.22 -3.45
N MET A 115 18.66 -21.26 -3.67
CA MET A 115 19.33 -20.70 -4.87
C MET A 115 18.77 -21.27 -6.19
N LYS A 116 18.60 -22.58 -6.28
CA LYS A 116 18.10 -23.22 -7.51
C LYS A 116 16.76 -22.67 -7.93
N THR A 117 15.77 -22.69 -7.04
CA THR A 117 14.41 -22.19 -7.32
C THR A 117 14.42 -20.69 -7.61
N THR A 118 15.25 -19.94 -6.90
CA THR A 118 15.37 -18.48 -7.13
C THR A 118 15.88 -18.20 -8.55
N HIS A 119 16.94 -18.86 -8.99
CA HIS A 119 17.49 -18.69 -10.33
C HIS A 119 16.52 -19.12 -11.43
N GLU A 120 15.72 -20.16 -11.20
CA GLU A 120 14.67 -20.57 -12.14
C GLU A 120 13.56 -19.52 -12.27
N ARG A 121 13.24 -18.77 -11.18
CA ARG A 121 12.16 -17.77 -11.18
C ARG A 121 12.57 -16.37 -11.61
N ILE A 122 13.85 -16.01 -11.49
CA ILE A 122 14.34 -14.68 -11.90
C ILE A 122 13.99 -14.34 -13.34
N PRO A 123 14.24 -15.21 -14.36
CA PRO A 123 13.84 -14.91 -15.73
C PRO A 123 12.34 -14.66 -15.89
N GLU A 124 11.48 -15.46 -15.22
CA GLU A 124 10.02 -15.32 -15.28
C GLU A 124 9.56 -13.96 -14.74
N VAL A 125 10.14 -13.53 -13.61
CA VAL A 125 9.83 -12.23 -12.99
C VAL A 125 10.31 -11.09 -13.89
N LEU A 126 11.46 -11.21 -14.51
CA LEU A 126 12.02 -10.18 -15.39
C LEU A 126 11.21 -9.98 -16.69
N GLU A 127 10.38 -10.95 -17.10
CA GLU A 127 9.45 -10.75 -18.22
C GLU A 127 8.42 -9.63 -17.94
N PHE A 128 8.12 -9.36 -16.68
CA PHE A 128 7.25 -8.23 -16.30
C PHE A 128 7.99 -6.87 -16.37
N PHE A 129 9.33 -6.86 -16.38
CA PHE A 129 10.15 -5.68 -16.23
C PHE A 129 11.28 -5.60 -17.28
N PRO A 130 10.97 -5.41 -18.58
CA PRO A 130 11.99 -5.47 -19.65
C PRO A 130 13.17 -4.53 -19.43
N ARG A 131 12.93 -3.29 -18.96
CA ARG A 131 13.98 -2.30 -18.69
C ARG A 131 14.90 -2.72 -17.54
N VAL A 132 14.35 -3.35 -16.52
CA VAL A 132 15.14 -3.91 -15.40
C VAL A 132 15.96 -5.13 -15.88
N LYS A 133 15.37 -5.97 -16.75
CA LYS A 133 16.03 -7.11 -17.38
C LYS A 133 17.28 -6.71 -18.18
N GLU A 134 17.17 -5.64 -18.98
CA GLU A 134 18.30 -5.12 -19.77
C GLU A 134 19.46 -4.65 -18.89
N ARG A 135 19.20 -4.31 -17.64
CA ARG A 135 20.17 -3.80 -16.66
C ARG A 135 20.50 -4.78 -15.55
N ILE A 136 20.36 -6.08 -15.80
CA ILE A 136 20.47 -7.14 -14.79
C ILE A 136 21.80 -7.11 -14.03
N ASN A 137 22.89 -6.74 -14.68
CA ASN A 137 24.23 -6.64 -14.11
C ASN A 137 24.58 -5.24 -13.58
N SER A 138 23.69 -4.26 -13.71
CA SER A 138 23.91 -2.90 -13.21
C SER A 138 23.67 -2.84 -11.72
N ALA A 139 24.41 -1.99 -10.99
CA ALA A 139 24.12 -1.70 -9.60
C ALA A 139 22.69 -1.11 -9.45
N ALA A 140 21.95 -1.52 -8.43
CA ALA A 140 20.60 -1.06 -8.22
C ALA A 140 20.50 0.46 -8.00
N SER A 141 21.57 1.08 -7.45
CA SER A 141 21.67 2.54 -7.32
C SER A 141 21.74 3.28 -8.67
N ALA A 142 22.16 2.62 -9.74
CA ALA A 142 22.24 3.21 -11.08
C ALA A 142 20.89 3.18 -11.83
N LEU A 143 19.89 2.50 -11.30
CA LEU A 143 18.55 2.47 -11.86
C LEU A 143 17.81 3.78 -11.61
N SER A 144 16.90 4.17 -12.52
CA SER A 144 15.93 5.22 -12.28
C SER A 144 14.99 4.84 -11.11
N GLY A 145 14.37 5.82 -10.46
CA GLY A 145 13.43 5.55 -9.36
C GLY A 145 12.32 4.58 -9.73
N GLY A 146 11.84 4.65 -10.98
CA GLY A 146 10.82 3.72 -11.50
C GLY A 146 11.34 2.29 -11.68
N GLU A 147 12.53 2.13 -12.22
CA GLU A 147 13.18 0.80 -12.36
C GLU A 147 13.49 0.22 -10.98
N GLN A 148 13.88 1.06 -10.01
CA GLN A 148 14.08 0.63 -8.62
C GLN A 148 12.78 0.08 -8.01
N LYS A 149 11.65 0.78 -8.20
CA LYS A 149 10.34 0.30 -7.72
C LYS A 149 9.91 -0.99 -8.41
N GLN A 150 10.16 -1.12 -9.71
CA GLN A 150 9.92 -2.35 -10.45
C GLN A 150 10.77 -3.51 -9.91
N LEU A 151 12.03 -3.26 -9.56
CA LEU A 151 12.90 -4.26 -8.94
C LEU A 151 12.41 -4.66 -7.53
N GLU A 152 11.95 -3.70 -6.72
CA GLU A 152 11.35 -4.00 -5.40
C GLU A 152 10.12 -4.92 -5.53
N ILE A 153 9.23 -4.61 -6.48
CA ILE A 153 8.06 -5.46 -6.76
C ILE A 153 8.51 -6.82 -7.30
N GLY A 154 9.51 -6.85 -8.19
CA GLY A 154 10.09 -8.08 -8.72
C GLY A 154 10.60 -9.00 -7.63
N ARG A 155 11.29 -8.47 -6.61
CA ARG A 155 11.72 -9.25 -5.42
C ARG A 155 10.55 -9.93 -4.71
N ALA A 156 9.44 -9.22 -4.55
CA ALA A 156 8.24 -9.78 -3.93
C ALA A 156 7.60 -10.87 -4.80
N LEU A 157 7.60 -10.70 -6.12
CA LEU A 157 7.00 -11.65 -7.08
C LEU A 157 7.76 -12.97 -7.19
N LEU A 158 9.07 -13.02 -6.87
CA LEU A 158 9.84 -14.28 -6.81
C LEU A 158 9.18 -15.31 -5.89
N LEU A 159 8.50 -14.87 -4.84
CA LEU A 159 7.81 -15.74 -3.89
C LEU A 159 6.49 -16.31 -4.45
N ARG A 160 6.04 -15.86 -5.63
CA ARG A 160 4.72 -16.17 -6.19
C ARG A 160 3.60 -15.97 -5.15
N PRO A 161 3.47 -14.75 -4.61
CA PRO A 161 2.59 -14.51 -3.49
C PRO A 161 1.12 -14.67 -3.87
N LYS A 162 0.31 -15.18 -2.94
CA LYS A 162 -1.16 -15.16 -3.01
C LYS A 162 -1.70 -13.79 -2.66
N VAL A 163 -1.00 -13.10 -1.74
CA VAL A 163 -1.31 -11.75 -1.27
C VAL A 163 -0.06 -10.88 -1.38
N ILE A 164 -0.19 -9.74 -2.01
CA ILE A 164 0.85 -8.71 -2.04
C ILE A 164 0.34 -7.46 -1.32
N LEU A 165 1.11 -7.01 -0.34
CA LEU A 165 0.89 -5.78 0.41
C LEU A 165 1.81 -4.72 -0.17
N ILE A 166 1.27 -3.56 -0.54
CA ILE A 166 2.07 -2.49 -1.16
C ILE A 166 1.76 -1.15 -0.51
N ASP A 167 2.81 -0.51 -0.02
CA ASP A 167 2.70 0.79 0.66
C ASP A 167 3.26 1.89 -0.25
N GLU A 168 2.35 2.74 -0.77
CA GLU A 168 2.63 3.91 -1.61
C GLU A 168 3.56 3.62 -2.82
N PRO A 169 3.18 2.70 -3.72
CA PRO A 169 4.02 2.34 -4.85
C PRO A 169 4.28 3.48 -5.85
N SER A 170 3.46 4.53 -5.88
CA SER A 170 3.59 5.64 -6.83
C SER A 170 4.50 6.77 -6.37
N ILE A 171 4.92 6.78 -5.10
CA ILE A 171 5.63 7.92 -4.53
C ILE A 171 6.98 8.17 -5.23
N GLY A 172 7.19 9.41 -5.67
CA GLY A 172 8.44 9.82 -6.34
C GLY A 172 8.62 9.29 -7.77
N LEU A 173 7.56 8.73 -8.37
CA LEU A 173 7.58 8.22 -9.74
C LEU A 173 6.93 9.19 -10.73
N SER A 174 7.38 9.16 -11.99
CA SER A 174 6.70 9.89 -13.07
C SER A 174 5.34 9.27 -13.38
N PRO A 175 4.37 10.03 -13.90
CA PRO A 175 3.04 9.53 -14.23
C PRO A 175 3.03 8.29 -15.14
N MET A 176 3.97 8.23 -16.08
CA MET A 176 4.10 7.09 -17.00
C MET A 176 4.50 5.82 -16.23
N VAL A 177 5.47 5.92 -15.32
CA VAL A 177 5.92 4.77 -14.52
C VAL A 177 4.84 4.33 -13.54
N VAL A 178 4.10 5.27 -12.94
CA VAL A 178 2.94 4.96 -12.09
C VAL A 178 1.91 4.13 -12.87
N ALA A 179 1.62 4.54 -14.12
CA ALA A 179 0.68 3.80 -14.97
C ALA A 179 1.18 2.37 -15.25
N ASP A 180 2.48 2.18 -15.48
CA ASP A 180 3.05 0.85 -15.71
C ASP A 180 2.98 -0.03 -14.45
N VAL A 181 3.31 0.52 -13.27
CA VAL A 181 3.17 -0.18 -11.99
C VAL A 181 1.71 -0.58 -11.75
N PHE A 182 0.77 0.34 -11.96
CA PHE A 182 -0.65 0.07 -11.76
C PHE A 182 -1.20 -0.97 -12.73
N LYS A 183 -0.78 -0.95 -14.01
CA LYS A 183 -1.11 -2.00 -14.98
C LYS A 183 -0.60 -3.37 -14.52
N LEU A 184 0.62 -3.41 -13.99
CA LEU A 184 1.17 -4.65 -13.43
C LEU A 184 0.32 -5.17 -12.28
N LEU A 185 -0.02 -4.32 -11.29
CA LEU A 185 -0.84 -4.72 -10.15
C LEU A 185 -2.21 -5.24 -10.60
N ARG A 186 -2.84 -4.57 -11.58
CA ARG A 186 -4.10 -5.05 -12.15
C ARG A 186 -3.93 -6.42 -12.80
N LYS A 187 -2.87 -6.60 -13.62
CA LYS A 187 -2.56 -7.89 -14.23
C LYS A 187 -2.34 -9.00 -13.20
N LEU A 188 -1.65 -8.71 -12.10
CA LEU A 188 -1.46 -9.68 -11.01
C LEU A 188 -2.79 -10.09 -10.37
N ALA A 189 -3.67 -9.12 -10.11
CA ALA A 189 -4.98 -9.40 -9.53
C ALA A 189 -5.87 -10.20 -10.50
N ASP A 190 -5.86 -9.88 -11.79
CA ASP A 190 -6.59 -10.63 -12.83
C ASP A 190 -6.10 -12.07 -12.96
N HIS A 191 -4.86 -12.37 -12.53
CA HIS A 191 -4.31 -13.72 -12.44
C HIS A 191 -4.47 -14.38 -11.05
N GLY A 192 -5.26 -13.77 -10.17
CA GLY A 192 -5.66 -14.34 -8.88
C GLY A 192 -4.82 -13.93 -7.67
N THR A 193 -3.84 -13.03 -7.82
CA THR A 193 -3.13 -12.44 -6.68
C THR A 193 -4.02 -11.40 -5.99
N THR A 194 -4.18 -11.50 -4.69
CA THR A 194 -4.88 -10.48 -3.89
C THR A 194 -3.93 -9.33 -3.60
N VAL A 195 -4.35 -8.10 -3.84
CA VAL A 195 -3.55 -6.90 -3.59
C VAL A 195 -4.21 -6.04 -2.53
N LEU A 196 -3.50 -5.74 -1.44
CA LEU A 196 -3.89 -4.73 -0.46
C LEU A 196 -2.90 -3.56 -0.57
N MET A 197 -3.40 -2.41 -1.01
CA MET A 197 -2.57 -1.27 -1.39
C MET A 197 -2.94 -0.02 -0.60
N VAL A 198 -1.92 0.72 -0.17
CA VAL A 198 -2.04 2.11 0.30
C VAL A 198 -1.55 3.03 -0.80
N GLU A 199 -2.27 4.09 -1.10
CA GLU A 199 -1.87 5.10 -2.09
C GLU A 199 -2.32 6.51 -1.71
N GLN A 200 -1.49 7.49 -2.10
CA GLN A 200 -1.82 8.92 -1.98
C GLN A 200 -2.47 9.45 -3.26
N ASN A 201 -2.11 8.88 -4.42
CA ASN A 201 -2.77 9.21 -5.71
C ASN A 201 -4.10 8.45 -5.83
N VAL A 202 -5.07 8.88 -5.00
CA VAL A 202 -6.36 8.21 -4.81
C VAL A 202 -7.08 7.99 -6.15
N LYS A 203 -7.17 9.02 -6.99
CA LYS A 203 -7.91 8.94 -8.26
C LYS A 203 -7.35 7.89 -9.23
N SER A 204 -6.02 7.81 -9.32
CA SER A 204 -5.37 6.83 -10.18
C SER A 204 -5.46 5.42 -9.59
N ALA A 205 -5.36 5.28 -8.26
CA ALA A 205 -5.46 4.01 -7.57
C ALA A 205 -6.89 3.44 -7.62
N LEU A 206 -7.93 4.28 -7.45
CA LEU A 206 -9.34 3.86 -7.58
C LEU A 206 -9.66 3.27 -8.95
N LYS A 207 -9.04 3.78 -10.03
CA LYS A 207 -9.26 3.27 -11.40
C LYS A 207 -8.87 1.81 -11.59
N ILE A 208 -7.93 1.32 -10.80
CA ILE A 208 -7.43 -0.05 -10.89
C ILE A 208 -7.95 -0.95 -9.76
N SER A 209 -8.59 -0.36 -8.76
CA SER A 209 -9.06 -1.08 -7.57
C SER A 209 -10.48 -1.60 -7.74
N ASP A 210 -10.77 -2.73 -7.09
CA ASP A 210 -12.10 -3.34 -7.04
C ASP A 210 -12.90 -2.78 -5.86
N GLU A 211 -12.25 -2.66 -4.69
CA GLU A 211 -12.82 -2.11 -3.47
C GLU A 211 -11.91 -1.04 -2.86
N ALA A 212 -12.51 -0.15 -2.12
CA ALA A 212 -11.78 0.82 -1.31
C ALA A 212 -12.33 0.86 0.12
N ILE A 213 -11.40 0.99 1.05
CA ILE A 213 -11.61 1.06 2.50
C ILE A 213 -11.06 2.39 2.97
N ALA A 214 -11.92 3.23 3.53
CA ALA A 214 -11.49 4.49 4.12
C ALA A 214 -11.32 4.33 5.64
N LEU A 215 -10.18 4.81 6.11
CA LEU A 215 -9.78 4.79 7.51
C LEU A 215 -9.65 6.21 8.05
N GLU A 216 -10.08 6.40 9.28
CA GLU A 216 -9.85 7.60 10.07
C GLU A 216 -9.55 7.23 11.52
N SER A 217 -8.47 7.75 12.08
CA SER A 217 -8.06 7.48 13.47
C SER A 217 -8.02 5.99 13.82
N GLY A 218 -7.58 5.15 12.88
CA GLY A 218 -7.46 3.70 13.05
C GLY A 218 -8.77 2.92 13.00
N ARG A 219 -9.86 3.53 12.58
CA ARG A 219 -11.19 2.94 12.46
C ARG A 219 -11.64 2.87 11.02
N LEU A 220 -12.49 1.91 10.71
CA LEU A 220 -13.20 1.86 9.44
C LEU A 220 -14.26 2.95 9.39
N VAL A 221 -14.21 3.80 8.36
CA VAL A 221 -15.25 4.80 8.07
C VAL A 221 -16.21 4.26 7.02
N LEU A 222 -15.67 3.68 5.96
CA LEU A 222 -16.48 3.06 4.90
C LEU A 222 -15.69 1.97 4.17
N GLN A 223 -16.44 1.03 3.61
CA GLN A 223 -15.94 0.06 2.64
C GLN A 223 -16.94 -0.01 1.49
N LYS A 224 -16.49 0.28 0.27
CA LYS A 224 -17.33 0.36 -0.94
C LYS A 224 -16.59 -0.11 -2.19
N PRO A 225 -17.31 -0.50 -3.26
CA PRO A 225 -16.73 -0.65 -4.58
C PRO A 225 -15.98 0.63 -5.00
N ALA A 226 -14.76 0.46 -5.55
CA ALA A 226 -13.93 1.59 -5.97
C ALA A 226 -14.61 2.45 -7.05
N SER A 227 -15.44 1.85 -7.89
CA SER A 227 -16.22 2.54 -8.93
C SER A 227 -17.23 3.54 -8.35
N GLU A 228 -17.86 3.23 -7.21
CA GLU A 228 -18.78 4.16 -6.54
C GLU A 228 -18.02 5.37 -6.01
N LEU A 229 -16.86 5.14 -5.40
CA LEU A 229 -16.05 6.23 -4.85
C LEU A 229 -15.43 7.09 -5.95
N LEU A 230 -15.06 6.49 -7.09
CA LEU A 230 -14.54 7.25 -8.24
C LEU A 230 -15.58 8.18 -8.86
N ALA A 231 -16.88 7.83 -8.75
CA ALA A 231 -18.00 8.63 -9.24
C ALA A 231 -18.44 9.75 -8.26
N ASP A 232 -17.98 9.73 -7.00
CA ASP A 232 -18.35 10.70 -5.98
C ASP A 232 -17.44 11.94 -6.00
N PRO A 233 -17.97 13.14 -6.35
CA PRO A 233 -17.18 14.37 -6.39
C PRO A 233 -16.63 14.81 -5.03
N HIS A 234 -17.19 14.33 -3.93
CA HIS A 234 -16.78 14.71 -2.57
C HIS A 234 -15.55 13.92 -2.10
N ILE A 235 -15.28 12.77 -2.68
CA ILE A 235 -14.14 11.90 -2.31
C ILE A 235 -12.80 12.61 -2.49
N GLU A 236 -12.65 13.39 -3.56
CA GLU A 236 -11.45 14.22 -3.76
C GLU A 236 -11.22 15.19 -2.58
N ARG A 237 -12.26 15.78 -2.05
CA ARG A 237 -12.15 16.73 -0.91
C ARG A 237 -11.88 16.04 0.41
N LEU A 238 -12.45 14.86 0.64
CA LEU A 238 -12.32 14.14 1.90
C LEU A 238 -10.97 13.44 2.06
N PHE A 239 -10.39 12.90 0.98
CA PHE A 239 -9.22 12.04 1.06
C PHE A 239 -7.98 12.57 0.35
N LEU A 240 -8.10 13.59 -0.52
CA LEU A 240 -6.95 14.23 -1.19
C LEU A 240 -6.39 15.43 -0.42
N GLY A 241 -6.87 15.67 0.82
CA GLY A 241 -6.40 16.81 1.60
C GLY A 241 -6.63 18.09 0.81
N GLY A 242 -7.88 18.53 0.72
CA GLY A 242 -8.15 19.91 0.33
C GLY A 242 -7.30 20.79 1.24
N ALA A 243 -6.35 21.54 0.66
CA ALA A 243 -5.61 22.54 1.37
C ALA A 243 -6.60 23.27 2.27
N HIS A 244 -6.26 23.39 3.55
CA HIS A 244 -7.00 24.22 4.49
C HIS A 244 -7.22 25.59 3.86
N THR A 245 -8.34 25.77 3.20
CA THR A 245 -8.88 27.08 2.92
C THR A 245 -9.38 27.52 4.27
N GLN A 246 -8.51 28.14 5.05
CA GLN A 246 -8.95 29.01 6.13
C GLN A 246 -9.94 29.97 5.50
N ALA A 247 -11.20 29.76 5.83
CA ALA A 247 -12.21 30.78 5.60
C ALA A 247 -11.76 32.01 6.37
N ALA A 248 -11.24 32.98 5.62
CA ALA A 248 -11.02 34.33 6.11
C ALA A 248 -12.41 34.81 6.53
N SER A 249 -12.66 34.80 7.82
CA SER A 249 -13.77 35.52 8.42
C SER A 249 -13.51 37.00 8.20
N ALA A 250 -14.10 37.53 7.14
CA ALA A 250 -14.27 38.95 6.96
C ALA A 250 -15.24 39.44 8.05
N ASN A 251 -14.71 39.92 9.15
CA ASN A 251 -15.43 40.84 10.02
C ASN A 251 -14.71 42.17 9.94
N GLY A 252 -15.24 43.01 9.05
CA GLY A 252 -15.06 44.44 9.07
C GLY A 252 -15.69 45.02 10.33
N ALA A 253 -14.91 45.72 11.10
CA ALA A 253 -15.42 46.68 12.07
C ALA A 253 -14.84 48.03 11.76
N PRO A 254 -15.59 49.13 11.87
CA PRO A 254 -15.26 50.40 11.30
C PRO A 254 -14.29 51.22 12.16
N THR A 255 -13.43 51.89 11.47
CA THR A 255 -12.56 52.97 11.94
C THR A 255 -13.39 54.09 12.60
N THR A 256 -13.09 54.39 13.85
CA THR A 256 -13.40 55.73 14.39
C THR A 256 -12.07 56.40 14.71
N ALA A 257 -11.86 57.47 13.99
CA ALA A 257 -10.81 58.45 14.26
C ALA A 257 -11.16 59.23 15.53
N SER A 258 -10.17 59.49 16.38
CA SER A 258 -10.16 60.68 17.27
C SER A 258 -8.75 61.13 17.43
N ALA A 259 -8.59 62.41 17.15
CA ALA A 259 -7.38 63.16 17.18
C ALA A 259 -7.08 63.77 18.59
N ALA A 260 -5.94 64.39 18.65
CA ALA A 260 -5.44 65.34 19.64
C ALA A 260 -4.60 64.73 20.79
N ALA A 261 -3.51 65.23 21.19
CA ALA A 261 -2.73 66.41 21.03
C ALA A 261 -1.53 66.31 21.96
N ALA A 262 -0.42 66.83 21.48
CA ALA A 262 0.53 67.72 22.14
C ALA A 262 1.40 67.27 23.33
N ALA A 263 2.63 67.55 23.11
CA ALA A 263 3.83 67.60 23.94
C ALA A 263 3.72 68.54 25.20
N PRO A 264 4.68 68.63 26.12
CA PRO A 264 6.03 69.04 25.72
C PRO A 264 7.15 68.05 25.96
#